data_d7a56a5d6b7c44c436b12b368f38ff96
#
_entry.id   d7a56a5d6b7c44c436b12b368f38ff96
#
_cell.length_a   1.000
_cell.length_b   1.000
_cell.length_c   1.000
_cell.angle_alpha   90.00
_cell.angle_beta   90.00
_cell.angle_gamma   90.00
#
_symmetry.space_group_name_H-M   'P 1'
#
loop_
_entity.id
_entity.type
_entity.pdbx_description
1 polymer ?
#
loop_
_entity_poly.entity_id
_entity_poly.type
_entity_poly.pdbx_seq_one_letter_code
_entity_poly.pdbx_strand_id
1 'polypeptide(L)'
;MWYAKMYFSGKKEVFQFDSHGIKGVPSTYKELPFLESLLSFLELDCGELAPALRRVAEHRSHLIREDDREAGTAAMAELGQLKSRHIYLELLYVRCYDRVSRMGANIPVSEQENQQILEELRELPEQLPLYQRQVQRFFDLVLDVDQAGRDPQKQAAAHYLYDAPKDPELFVFRPIPLNFEPVEPGRCSPVLYPLHISDMIDYSLRSCVERGITVRRCKNCGRWFPQTGRVSAEYCERPVAPGQQTCREAGAFQQWAKKQSDDPVFKAYRKEYKKRFAWIKASRITGEQFYAWSEQAREMKKKCDREVITLDEFKDWLGKP
;
A
#
# COMPACT_ATOMS: atom_id res chain seq x y z
N MET A 1 -6.39 19.96 -24.54
CA MET A 1 -6.98 18.62 -24.22
C MET A 1 -6.17 18.05 -23.08
N TRP A 2 -6.83 17.66 -22.01
CA TRP A 2 -6.17 16.99 -20.87
C TRP A 2 -5.90 15.53 -21.21
N TYR A 3 -4.89 14.95 -20.58
CA TYR A 3 -4.73 13.50 -20.52
C TYR A 3 -4.24 13.08 -19.13
N ALA A 4 -4.64 11.90 -18.73
CA ALA A 4 -4.10 11.21 -17.59
C ALA A 4 -3.51 9.89 -18.08
N LYS A 5 -2.34 9.57 -17.61
CA LYS A 5 -1.67 8.29 -17.86
C LYS A 5 -1.31 7.62 -16.55
N MET A 6 -1.52 6.32 -16.49
CA MET A 6 -1.00 5.47 -15.43
C MET A 6 -0.34 4.25 -16.05
N TYR A 7 0.86 3.91 -15.60
CA TYR A 7 1.57 2.71 -16.03
C TYR A 7 2.49 2.19 -14.94
N PHE A 8 2.95 0.95 -15.13
CA PHE A 8 3.89 0.33 -14.21
C PHE A 8 5.26 0.20 -14.84
N SER A 9 6.28 0.77 -14.21
CA SER A 9 7.68 0.61 -14.56
C SER A 9 8.44 -0.11 -13.46
N GLY A 10 8.84 -1.35 -13.70
CA GLY A 10 9.49 -2.19 -12.68
C GLY A 10 8.62 -2.36 -11.44
N LYS A 11 9.10 -1.85 -10.30
CA LYS A 11 8.40 -1.85 -9.00
C LYS A 11 7.75 -0.50 -8.67
N LYS A 12 7.46 0.31 -9.66
CA LYS A 12 6.85 1.63 -9.49
C LYS A 12 5.55 1.73 -10.24
N GLU A 13 4.63 2.52 -9.69
CA GLU A 13 3.48 3.10 -10.37
C GLU A 13 3.86 4.51 -10.82
N VAL A 14 3.55 4.84 -12.05
CA VAL A 14 3.80 6.17 -12.61
C VAL A 14 2.48 6.79 -13.00
N PHE A 15 2.24 7.99 -12.49
CA PHE A 15 1.09 8.83 -12.82
C PHE A 15 1.58 10.08 -13.54
N GLN A 16 0.93 10.39 -14.64
CA GLN A 16 1.16 11.62 -15.39
C GLN A 16 -0.17 12.25 -15.72
N PHE A 17 -0.41 13.43 -15.17
CA PHE A 17 -1.58 14.24 -15.49
C PHE A 17 -1.10 15.51 -16.18
N ASP A 18 -1.62 15.79 -17.36
CA ASP A 18 -1.22 16.95 -18.15
C ASP A 18 -2.40 17.52 -18.93
N SER A 19 -2.40 18.80 -19.11
CA SER A 19 -3.34 19.46 -20.01
C SER A 19 -2.56 20.13 -21.14
N HIS A 20 -2.49 19.47 -22.28
CA HIS A 20 -1.79 20.00 -23.45
C HIS A 20 -2.32 21.38 -23.86
N GLY A 21 -1.47 22.39 -23.74
CA GLY A 21 -1.66 23.70 -24.36
C GLY A 21 -2.43 24.74 -23.54
N ILE A 22 -2.85 24.44 -22.31
CA ILE A 22 -3.48 25.44 -21.45
C ILE A 22 -2.42 26.00 -20.51
N LYS A 23 -2.02 27.27 -20.70
CA LYS A 23 -1.08 27.94 -19.78
C LYS A 23 -1.64 27.95 -18.36
N GLY A 24 -0.83 27.52 -17.39
CA GLY A 24 -1.17 27.59 -15.98
C GLY A 24 -1.76 26.32 -15.37
N VAL A 25 -1.94 25.24 -16.13
CA VAL A 25 -2.25 23.91 -15.57
C VAL A 25 -0.95 23.23 -15.21
N PRO A 26 -0.72 22.92 -13.94
CA PRO A 26 0.46 22.16 -13.56
C PRO A 26 0.36 20.74 -14.13
N SER A 27 1.38 20.32 -14.88
CA SER A 27 1.56 18.89 -15.16
C SER A 27 2.05 18.22 -13.88
N THR A 28 1.42 17.09 -13.54
CA THR A 28 1.83 16.26 -12.42
C THR A 28 2.51 15.03 -12.96
N TYR A 29 3.75 14.81 -12.54
CA TYR A 29 4.45 13.54 -12.69
C TYR A 29 4.75 12.99 -11.30
N LYS A 30 4.24 11.80 -11.00
CA LYS A 30 4.40 11.18 -9.68
C LYS A 30 4.73 9.71 -9.81
N GLU A 31 5.79 9.30 -9.13
CA GLU A 31 6.16 7.90 -8.97
C GLU A 31 5.83 7.43 -7.56
N LEU A 32 5.19 6.30 -7.46
CA LEU A 32 4.88 5.62 -6.20
C LEU A 32 5.45 4.20 -6.21
N PRO A 33 5.69 3.58 -5.07
CA PRO A 33 5.95 2.15 -5.00
C PRO A 33 4.79 1.35 -5.63
N PHE A 34 5.08 0.16 -6.16
CA PHE A 34 4.07 -0.70 -6.76
C PHE A 34 2.88 -0.94 -5.81
N LEU A 35 1.68 -0.71 -6.29
CA LEU A 35 0.40 -0.85 -5.60
C LEU A 35 0.14 0.19 -4.48
N GLU A 36 1.03 1.17 -4.25
CA GLU A 36 0.89 2.13 -3.14
C GLU A 36 -0.36 3.01 -3.29
N SER A 37 -0.73 3.38 -4.52
CA SER A 37 -1.96 4.15 -4.77
C SER A 37 -3.21 3.39 -4.32
N LEU A 38 -3.30 2.09 -4.64
CA LEU A 38 -4.43 1.27 -4.24
C LEU A 38 -4.43 0.98 -2.74
N LEU A 39 -3.25 0.77 -2.14
CA LEU A 39 -3.12 0.52 -0.71
C LEU A 39 -3.46 1.75 0.12
N SER A 40 -3.00 2.94 -0.28
CA SER A 40 -3.36 4.20 0.38
C SER A 40 -4.84 4.55 0.18
N PHE A 41 -5.43 4.17 -0.96
CA PHE A 41 -6.88 4.29 -1.17
C PHE A 41 -7.69 3.49 -0.15
N LEU A 42 -7.25 2.27 0.21
CA LEU A 42 -7.91 1.47 1.24
C LEU A 42 -7.86 2.09 2.65
N GLU A 43 -6.91 2.99 2.89
CA GLU A 43 -6.74 3.70 4.17
C GLU A 43 -7.43 5.08 4.18
N LEU A 44 -8.01 5.49 3.05
CA LEU A 44 -8.66 6.78 2.92
C LEU A 44 -9.99 6.81 3.67
N ASP A 45 -10.20 7.82 4.50
CA ASP A 45 -11.49 8.04 5.16
C ASP A 45 -12.49 8.66 4.17
N CYS A 46 -13.28 7.79 3.54
CA CYS A 46 -14.31 8.22 2.59
C CYS A 46 -15.44 9.02 3.27
N GLY A 47 -15.66 8.81 4.56
CA GLY A 47 -16.66 9.57 5.34
C GLY A 47 -16.28 11.04 5.47
N GLU A 48 -14.99 11.34 5.71
CA GLU A 48 -14.49 12.71 5.72
C GLU A 48 -14.54 13.39 4.35
N LEU A 49 -14.43 12.62 3.25
CA LEU A 49 -14.44 13.17 1.88
C LEU A 49 -15.86 13.44 1.36
N ALA A 50 -16.84 12.67 1.79
CA ALA A 50 -18.20 12.71 1.26
C ALA A 50 -18.85 14.11 1.29
N PRO A 51 -18.78 14.89 2.40
CA PRO A 51 -19.35 16.24 2.41
C PRO A 51 -18.71 17.19 1.40
N ALA A 52 -17.40 17.13 1.24
CA ALA A 52 -16.69 17.96 0.26
C ALA A 52 -17.05 17.58 -1.19
N LEU A 53 -17.14 16.29 -1.50
CA LEU A 53 -17.56 15.80 -2.82
C LEU A 53 -18.99 16.22 -3.15
N ARG A 54 -19.92 16.20 -2.18
CA ARG A 54 -21.29 16.67 -2.38
C ARG A 54 -21.32 18.18 -2.69
N ARG A 55 -20.57 19.01 -1.95
CA ARG A 55 -20.45 20.45 -2.27
C ARG A 55 -19.86 20.70 -3.65
N VAL A 56 -18.83 19.94 -4.04
CA VAL A 56 -18.28 20.03 -5.41
C VAL A 56 -19.36 19.73 -6.45
N ALA A 57 -20.16 18.67 -6.25
CA ALA A 57 -21.24 18.31 -7.17
C ALA A 57 -22.32 19.41 -7.22
N GLU A 58 -22.67 20.02 -6.09
CA GLU A 58 -23.63 21.13 -6.00
C GLU A 58 -23.12 22.37 -6.73
N HIS A 59 -21.91 22.85 -6.41
CA HIS A 59 -21.30 23.98 -7.10
C HIS A 59 -21.17 23.74 -8.62
N ARG A 60 -20.82 22.52 -9.00
CA ARG A 60 -20.73 22.15 -10.41
C ARG A 60 -22.09 22.16 -11.10
N SER A 61 -23.16 21.79 -10.40
CA SER A 61 -24.54 21.86 -10.91
C SER A 61 -24.96 23.31 -11.18
N HIS A 62 -24.67 24.26 -10.29
CA HIS A 62 -24.93 25.68 -10.48
C HIS A 62 -24.13 26.25 -11.64
N LEU A 63 -22.83 25.91 -11.77
CA LEU A 63 -22.05 26.34 -12.93
C LEU A 63 -22.65 25.88 -14.26
N ILE A 64 -23.15 24.65 -14.34
CA ILE A 64 -23.66 24.08 -15.60
C ILE A 64 -25.06 24.64 -15.93
N ARG A 65 -25.93 24.83 -14.93
CA ARG A 65 -27.32 25.20 -15.14
C ARG A 65 -27.55 26.72 -15.23
N GLU A 66 -26.76 27.46 -14.46
CA GLU A 66 -26.99 28.90 -14.22
C GLU A 66 -25.82 29.76 -14.73
N ASP A 67 -24.80 29.14 -15.34
CA ASP A 67 -23.52 29.78 -15.72
C ASP A 67 -22.85 30.52 -14.56
N ASP A 68 -23.06 30.03 -13.34
CA ASP A 68 -22.50 30.60 -12.12
C ASP A 68 -20.98 30.33 -12.02
N ARG A 69 -20.20 31.34 -12.40
CA ARG A 69 -18.72 31.27 -12.40
C ARG A 69 -18.13 31.28 -11.00
N GLU A 70 -18.82 31.85 -10.01
CA GLU A 70 -18.38 31.83 -8.62
C GLU A 70 -18.49 30.41 -8.05
N ALA A 71 -19.60 29.73 -8.31
CA ALA A 71 -19.78 28.33 -7.99
C ALA A 71 -18.72 27.46 -8.69
N GLY A 72 -18.38 27.75 -9.96
CA GLY A 72 -17.30 27.08 -10.66
C GLY A 72 -15.94 27.23 -9.96
N THR A 73 -15.65 28.43 -9.48
CA THR A 73 -14.41 28.73 -8.72
C THR A 73 -14.40 28.00 -7.36
N ALA A 74 -15.53 28.00 -6.67
CA ALA A 74 -15.68 27.29 -5.41
C ALA A 74 -15.48 25.77 -5.57
N ALA A 75 -16.08 25.18 -6.62
CA ALA A 75 -15.86 23.76 -6.95
C ALA A 75 -14.38 23.42 -7.17
N MET A 76 -13.65 24.29 -7.89
CA MET A 76 -12.23 24.08 -8.15
C MET A 76 -11.36 24.26 -6.89
N ALA A 77 -11.73 25.18 -6.01
CA ALA A 77 -11.02 25.36 -4.73
C ALA A 77 -11.17 24.11 -3.83
N GLU A 78 -12.38 23.55 -3.72
CA GLU A 78 -12.64 22.31 -2.97
C GLU A 78 -11.89 21.11 -3.58
N LEU A 79 -11.96 20.92 -4.90
CA LEU A 79 -11.21 19.87 -5.59
C LEU A 79 -9.70 20.05 -5.44
N GLY A 80 -9.22 21.30 -5.37
CA GLY A 80 -7.82 21.62 -5.08
C GLY A 80 -7.35 21.12 -3.70
N GLN A 81 -8.23 21.13 -2.71
CA GLN A 81 -7.96 20.53 -1.39
C GLN A 81 -8.04 18.99 -1.44
N LEU A 82 -9.06 18.44 -2.11
CA LEU A 82 -9.27 17.01 -2.23
C LEU A 82 -8.12 16.30 -2.96
N LYS A 83 -7.58 16.88 -4.04
CA LYS A 83 -6.47 16.27 -4.81
C LYS A 83 -5.22 16.00 -3.98
N SER A 84 -4.98 16.79 -2.91
CA SER A 84 -3.85 16.58 -2.01
C SER A 84 -4.01 15.36 -1.08
N ARG A 85 -5.24 14.88 -0.91
CA ARG A 85 -5.57 13.76 -0.04
C ARG A 85 -5.23 12.41 -0.68
N HIS A 86 -5.42 12.29 -2.00
CA HIS A 86 -5.12 11.05 -2.71
C HIS A 86 -4.95 11.28 -4.23
N ILE A 87 -4.04 10.50 -4.85
CA ILE A 87 -3.74 10.61 -6.30
C ILE A 87 -4.96 10.34 -7.20
N TYR A 88 -5.89 9.48 -6.78
CA TYR A 88 -7.12 9.22 -7.53
C TYR A 88 -8.04 10.45 -7.59
N LEU A 89 -8.04 11.27 -6.55
CA LEU A 89 -8.81 12.52 -6.52
C LEU A 89 -8.17 13.62 -7.40
N GLU A 90 -6.87 13.50 -7.70
CA GLU A 90 -6.21 14.39 -8.65
C GLU A 90 -6.74 14.20 -10.08
N LEU A 91 -7.16 12.98 -10.47
CA LEU A 91 -7.84 12.73 -11.74
C LEU A 91 -9.10 13.58 -11.87
N LEU A 92 -9.92 13.63 -10.83
CA LEU A 92 -11.14 14.46 -10.82
C LEU A 92 -10.82 15.94 -10.97
N TYR A 93 -9.80 16.41 -10.22
CA TYR A 93 -9.35 17.80 -10.31
C TYR A 93 -8.94 18.16 -11.75
N VAL A 94 -8.08 17.37 -12.38
CA VAL A 94 -7.58 17.64 -13.73
C VAL A 94 -8.71 17.63 -14.77
N ARG A 95 -9.64 16.68 -14.68
CA ARG A 95 -10.81 16.59 -15.55
C ARG A 95 -11.75 17.79 -15.40
N CYS A 96 -12.04 18.20 -14.18
CA CYS A 96 -12.89 19.37 -13.92
C CYS A 96 -12.18 20.67 -14.34
N TYR A 97 -10.88 20.79 -14.10
CA TYR A 97 -10.08 21.94 -14.47
C TYR A 97 -10.05 22.14 -16.00
N ASP A 98 -9.82 21.08 -16.78
CA ASP A 98 -9.86 21.15 -18.26
C ASP A 98 -11.19 21.73 -18.75
N ARG A 99 -12.31 21.30 -18.15
CA ARG A 99 -13.64 21.78 -18.51
C ARG A 99 -13.84 23.27 -18.20
N VAL A 100 -13.51 23.69 -16.99
CA VAL A 100 -13.62 25.09 -16.58
C VAL A 100 -12.72 25.98 -17.44
N SER A 101 -11.51 25.52 -17.72
CA SER A 101 -10.56 26.28 -18.57
C SER A 101 -11.04 26.41 -20.01
N ARG A 102 -11.64 25.35 -20.57
CA ARG A 102 -12.24 25.40 -21.93
C ARG A 102 -13.43 26.37 -21.99
N MET A 103 -14.32 26.31 -20.99
CA MET A 103 -15.44 27.26 -20.89
C MET A 103 -14.93 28.70 -20.80
N GLY A 104 -13.92 28.98 -19.98
CA GLY A 104 -13.29 30.29 -19.85
C GLY A 104 -12.60 30.78 -21.15
N ALA A 105 -12.15 29.88 -22.00
CA ALA A 105 -11.53 30.17 -23.30
C ALA A 105 -12.55 30.14 -24.46
N ASN A 106 -13.85 30.07 -24.20
CA ASN A 106 -14.92 29.88 -25.16
C ASN A 106 -14.73 28.68 -26.11
N ILE A 107 -14.05 27.63 -25.64
CA ILE A 107 -13.91 26.37 -26.37
C ILE A 107 -15.15 25.52 -26.07
N PRO A 108 -15.85 24.99 -27.09
CA PRO A 108 -17.05 24.19 -26.85
C PRO A 108 -16.77 22.99 -25.97
N VAL A 109 -17.59 22.81 -24.94
CA VAL A 109 -17.64 21.63 -24.10
C VAL A 109 -18.99 20.99 -24.33
N SER A 110 -19.01 19.66 -24.61
CA SER A 110 -20.27 19.00 -24.86
C SER A 110 -21.09 18.94 -23.57
N GLU A 111 -22.39 19.15 -23.68
CA GLU A 111 -23.34 19.06 -22.57
C GLU A 111 -23.31 17.64 -21.97
N GLN A 112 -23.21 16.61 -22.81
CA GLN A 112 -23.11 15.21 -22.39
C GLN A 112 -21.87 14.97 -21.51
N GLU A 113 -20.71 15.53 -21.87
CA GLU A 113 -19.49 15.38 -21.06
C GLU A 113 -19.61 16.10 -19.71
N ASN A 114 -20.24 17.28 -19.66
CA ASN A 114 -20.50 18.01 -18.43
C ASN A 114 -21.44 17.22 -17.51
N GLN A 115 -22.48 16.62 -18.08
CA GLN A 115 -23.44 15.82 -17.36
C GLN A 115 -22.82 14.56 -16.78
N GLN A 116 -22.01 13.85 -17.56
CA GLN A 116 -21.28 12.66 -17.11
C GLN A 116 -20.38 12.94 -15.89
N ILE A 117 -19.62 14.05 -15.92
CA ILE A 117 -18.78 14.42 -14.77
C ILE A 117 -19.63 14.78 -13.55
N LEU A 118 -20.76 15.47 -13.75
CA LEU A 118 -21.66 15.82 -12.66
C LEU A 118 -22.29 14.58 -12.01
N GLU A 119 -22.71 13.61 -12.80
CA GLU A 119 -23.27 12.33 -12.32
C GLU A 119 -22.21 11.57 -11.53
N GLU A 120 -20.99 11.44 -12.07
CA GLU A 120 -19.88 10.81 -11.36
C GLU A 120 -19.61 11.48 -9.99
N LEU A 121 -19.53 12.82 -9.95
CA LEU A 121 -19.30 13.56 -8.70
C LEU A 121 -20.42 13.34 -7.67
N ARG A 122 -21.66 13.18 -8.10
CA ARG A 122 -22.80 12.89 -7.22
C ARG A 122 -22.75 11.48 -6.61
N GLU A 123 -22.27 10.53 -7.39
CA GLU A 123 -22.21 9.11 -7.00
C GLU A 123 -20.97 8.76 -6.16
N LEU A 124 -19.88 9.51 -6.34
CA LEU A 124 -18.60 9.22 -5.67
C LEU A 124 -18.66 9.07 -4.15
N PRO A 125 -19.46 9.87 -3.40
CA PRO A 125 -19.58 9.69 -1.94
C PRO A 125 -20.01 8.28 -1.52
N GLU A 126 -20.83 7.61 -2.31
CA GLU A 126 -21.32 6.25 -2.10
C GLU A 126 -20.43 5.22 -2.79
N GLN A 127 -19.87 5.55 -3.94
CA GLN A 127 -19.02 4.64 -4.72
C GLN A 127 -17.64 4.42 -4.11
N LEU A 128 -17.00 5.43 -3.52
CA LEU A 128 -15.66 5.27 -2.95
C LEU A 128 -15.62 4.20 -1.83
N PRO A 129 -16.54 4.20 -0.84
CA PRO A 129 -16.59 3.12 0.15
C PRO A 129 -16.91 1.75 -0.46
N LEU A 130 -17.72 1.70 -1.52
CA LEU A 130 -18.01 0.47 -2.25
C LEU A 130 -16.75 -0.08 -2.91
N TYR A 131 -15.99 0.76 -3.60
CA TYR A 131 -14.71 0.37 -4.22
C TYR A 131 -13.72 -0.15 -3.17
N GLN A 132 -13.63 0.49 -2.01
CA GLN A 132 -12.78 -0.01 -0.92
C GLN A 132 -13.19 -1.42 -0.48
N ARG A 133 -14.49 -1.67 -0.27
CA ARG A 133 -14.99 -3.02 0.07
C ARG A 133 -14.71 -4.03 -1.04
N GLN A 134 -14.93 -3.66 -2.29
CA GLN A 134 -14.65 -4.52 -3.45
C GLN A 134 -13.17 -4.90 -3.54
N VAL A 135 -12.27 -3.94 -3.40
CA VAL A 135 -10.82 -4.18 -3.40
C VAL A 135 -10.41 -5.07 -2.22
N GLN A 136 -10.95 -4.80 -1.03
CA GLN A 136 -10.66 -5.61 0.16
C GLN A 136 -11.08 -7.06 -0.04
N ARG A 137 -12.29 -7.30 -0.53
CA ARG A 137 -12.78 -8.66 -0.82
C ARG A 137 -12.01 -9.34 -1.94
N PHE A 138 -11.60 -8.59 -2.96
CA PHE A 138 -10.74 -9.14 -4.02
C PHE A 138 -9.36 -9.52 -3.48
N PHE A 139 -8.80 -8.76 -2.55
CA PHE A 139 -7.58 -9.15 -1.86
C PHE A 139 -7.79 -10.46 -1.09
N ASP A 140 -8.81 -10.54 -0.24
CA ASP A 140 -9.08 -11.72 0.57
C ASP A 140 -9.33 -12.99 -0.29
N LEU A 141 -10.02 -12.88 -1.41
CA LEU A 141 -10.42 -14.02 -2.25
C LEU A 141 -9.38 -14.41 -3.33
N VAL A 142 -8.58 -13.44 -3.81
CA VAL A 142 -7.74 -13.65 -5.00
C VAL A 142 -6.27 -13.45 -4.72
N LEU A 143 -5.90 -12.41 -3.96
CA LEU A 143 -4.52 -11.97 -3.86
C LEU A 143 -3.84 -12.30 -2.52
N ASP A 144 -4.58 -12.55 -1.45
CA ASP A 144 -3.99 -12.86 -0.14
C ASP A 144 -3.29 -14.22 -0.18
N VAL A 145 -1.95 -14.19 -0.07
CA VAL A 145 -1.13 -15.40 -0.10
C VAL A 145 -1.43 -16.39 1.04
N ASP A 146 -1.96 -15.90 2.15
CA ASP A 146 -2.25 -16.73 3.33
C ASP A 146 -3.66 -17.36 3.26
N GLN A 147 -4.61 -16.74 2.54
CA GLN A 147 -6.00 -17.21 2.42
C GLN A 147 -6.30 -17.79 1.02
N ALA A 148 -6.02 -17.03 -0.03
CA ALA A 148 -6.33 -17.43 -1.40
C ALA A 148 -5.27 -18.34 -2.03
N GLY A 149 -4.01 -18.25 -1.57
CA GLY A 149 -2.90 -19.05 -2.09
C GLY A 149 -1.91 -18.25 -2.96
N ARG A 150 -1.08 -19.00 -3.72
CA ARG A 150 0.10 -18.40 -4.39
C ARG A 150 -0.07 -18.16 -5.89
N ASP A 151 -1.22 -18.45 -6.44
CA ASP A 151 -1.49 -18.32 -7.88
C ASP A 151 -2.67 -17.35 -8.12
N PRO A 152 -2.40 -16.04 -8.22
CA PRO A 152 -3.44 -15.04 -8.43
C PRO A 152 -4.25 -15.25 -9.73
N GLN A 153 -3.64 -15.80 -10.78
CA GLN A 153 -4.35 -16.03 -12.05
C GLN A 153 -5.41 -17.12 -11.87
N LYS A 154 -5.06 -18.23 -11.23
CA LYS A 154 -5.99 -19.31 -10.91
C LYS A 154 -7.12 -18.82 -10.00
N GLN A 155 -6.79 -18.04 -8.96
CA GLN A 155 -7.79 -17.51 -8.04
C GLN A 155 -8.72 -16.49 -8.72
N ALA A 156 -8.18 -15.62 -9.58
CA ALA A 156 -8.97 -14.67 -10.35
C ALA A 156 -9.95 -15.39 -11.31
N ALA A 157 -9.51 -16.47 -11.96
CA ALA A 157 -10.38 -17.27 -12.80
C ALA A 157 -11.50 -17.95 -11.99
N ALA A 158 -11.18 -18.50 -10.81
CA ALA A 158 -12.16 -19.10 -9.91
C ALA A 158 -13.16 -18.05 -9.40
N HIS A 159 -12.66 -16.89 -8.98
CA HIS A 159 -13.49 -15.75 -8.56
C HIS A 159 -14.48 -15.32 -9.64
N TYR A 160 -14.01 -15.16 -10.89
CA TYR A 160 -14.86 -14.79 -12.02
C TYR A 160 -15.96 -15.83 -12.32
N LEU A 161 -15.62 -17.12 -12.23
CA LEU A 161 -16.54 -18.23 -12.58
C LEU A 161 -17.51 -18.59 -11.45
N TYR A 162 -17.08 -18.47 -10.18
CA TYR A 162 -17.81 -19.06 -9.07
C TYR A 162 -18.32 -18.07 -8.02
N ASP A 163 -17.59 -16.98 -7.77
CA ASP A 163 -17.91 -16.03 -6.70
C ASP A 163 -18.71 -14.83 -7.24
N ALA A 164 -18.22 -14.17 -8.26
CA ALA A 164 -18.85 -12.98 -8.83
C ALA A 164 -20.28 -13.19 -9.35
N PRO A 165 -20.64 -14.35 -9.94
CA PRO A 165 -22.03 -14.60 -10.33
C PRO A 165 -23.02 -14.72 -9.16
N LYS A 166 -22.53 -15.01 -7.95
CA LYS A 166 -23.36 -15.15 -6.75
C LYS A 166 -23.51 -13.84 -5.97
N ASP A 167 -22.59 -12.94 -6.15
CA ASP A 167 -22.55 -11.68 -5.43
C ASP A 167 -22.15 -10.52 -6.36
N PRO A 168 -23.15 -9.77 -6.86
CA PRO A 168 -22.94 -8.68 -7.81
C PRO A 168 -22.15 -7.48 -7.21
N GLU A 169 -21.97 -7.42 -5.89
CA GLU A 169 -21.14 -6.41 -5.25
C GLU A 169 -19.64 -6.72 -5.32
N LEU A 170 -19.25 -7.92 -5.76
CA LEU A 170 -17.84 -8.27 -5.91
C LEU A 170 -17.21 -7.53 -7.10
N PHE A 171 -15.91 -7.27 -6.98
CA PHE A 171 -15.14 -6.68 -8.06
C PHE A 171 -15.06 -7.63 -9.27
N VAL A 172 -15.32 -7.08 -10.45
CA VAL A 172 -15.18 -7.77 -11.74
C VAL A 172 -14.41 -6.87 -12.69
N PHE A 173 -13.42 -7.42 -13.40
CA PHE A 173 -12.68 -6.69 -14.42
C PHE A 173 -13.58 -6.22 -15.55
N ARG A 174 -13.40 -4.96 -15.96
CA ARG A 174 -14.15 -4.31 -17.04
C ARG A 174 -13.21 -3.94 -18.19
N PRO A 175 -13.73 -3.66 -19.40
CA PRO A 175 -12.93 -3.02 -20.44
C PRO A 175 -12.42 -1.66 -19.93
N ILE A 176 -11.11 -1.44 -20.00
CA ILE A 176 -10.45 -0.17 -19.64
C ILE A 176 -9.62 0.34 -20.81
N PRO A 177 -9.43 1.67 -20.97
CA PRO A 177 -8.71 2.23 -22.12
C PRO A 177 -7.20 2.06 -21.95
N LEU A 178 -6.66 1.00 -22.53
CA LEU A 178 -5.22 0.69 -22.54
C LEU A 178 -4.62 0.93 -23.93
N ASN A 179 -3.47 1.60 -23.95
CA ASN A 179 -2.56 1.63 -25.08
C ASN A 179 -1.29 0.84 -24.76
N PHE A 180 -0.53 0.49 -25.81
CA PHE A 180 0.79 -0.08 -25.68
C PHE A 180 1.79 0.88 -26.31
N GLU A 181 2.57 1.59 -25.49
CA GLU A 181 3.43 2.68 -25.95
C GLU A 181 4.79 2.70 -25.23
N PRO A 182 5.80 3.39 -25.81
CA PRO A 182 7.08 3.59 -25.15
C PRO A 182 6.92 4.39 -23.85
N VAL A 183 7.37 3.83 -22.74
CA VAL A 183 7.36 4.50 -21.41
C VAL A 183 8.79 4.88 -20.97
N GLU A 184 9.78 4.20 -21.53
CA GLU A 184 11.20 4.41 -21.29
C GLU A 184 11.97 4.10 -22.59
N PRO A 185 13.20 4.59 -22.76
CA PRO A 185 14.02 4.24 -23.92
C PRO A 185 14.15 2.71 -24.07
N GLY A 186 13.73 2.18 -25.21
CA GLY A 186 13.79 0.75 -25.50
C GLY A 186 12.73 -0.13 -24.82
N ARG A 187 11.76 0.46 -24.12
CA ARG A 187 10.73 -0.30 -23.41
C ARG A 187 9.33 0.22 -23.68
N CYS A 188 8.47 -0.65 -24.21
CA CYS A 188 7.03 -0.42 -24.29
C CYS A 188 6.32 -1.11 -23.11
N SER A 189 5.22 -0.53 -22.67
CA SER A 189 4.36 -1.06 -21.59
C SER A 189 2.90 -0.75 -21.88
N PRO A 190 1.95 -1.54 -21.34
CA PRO A 190 0.58 -1.10 -21.26
C PRO A 190 0.47 0.20 -20.46
N VAL A 191 -0.23 1.18 -21.01
CA VAL A 191 -0.48 2.49 -20.40
C VAL A 191 -1.98 2.70 -20.33
N LEU A 192 -2.50 2.90 -19.13
CA LEU A 192 -3.89 3.24 -18.89
C LEU A 192 -4.09 4.73 -19.13
N TYR A 193 -5.19 5.07 -19.82
CA TYR A 193 -5.73 6.44 -19.95
C TYR A 193 -7.03 6.53 -19.14
N PRO A 194 -6.96 6.68 -17.81
CA PRO A 194 -8.13 6.55 -16.95
C PRO A 194 -9.15 7.64 -17.21
N LEU A 195 -10.40 7.25 -17.37
CA LEU A 195 -11.55 8.15 -17.39
C LEU A 195 -12.20 8.24 -16.01
N HIS A 196 -12.15 7.17 -15.23
CA HIS A 196 -12.75 7.04 -13.93
C HIS A 196 -11.75 6.49 -12.88
N ILE A 197 -12.04 6.73 -11.60
CA ILE A 197 -11.26 6.16 -10.50
C ILE A 197 -11.25 4.63 -10.56
N SER A 198 -12.39 4.03 -10.95
CA SER A 198 -12.53 2.57 -11.12
C SER A 198 -11.55 1.99 -12.15
N ASP A 199 -11.17 2.75 -13.18
CA ASP A 199 -10.21 2.29 -14.18
C ASP A 199 -8.82 2.10 -13.57
N MET A 200 -8.41 3.02 -12.68
CA MET A 200 -7.12 2.93 -11.98
C MET A 200 -7.11 1.76 -10.99
N ILE A 201 -8.22 1.51 -10.31
CA ILE A 201 -8.41 0.37 -9.42
C ILE A 201 -8.32 -0.94 -10.22
N ASP A 202 -9.09 -1.05 -11.32
CA ASP A 202 -9.07 -2.22 -12.21
C ASP A 202 -7.65 -2.50 -12.72
N TYR A 203 -6.96 -1.50 -13.23
CA TYR A 203 -5.61 -1.65 -13.76
C TYR A 203 -4.61 -2.10 -12.71
N SER A 204 -4.72 -1.61 -11.47
CA SER A 204 -3.86 -2.02 -10.36
C SER A 204 -4.09 -3.50 -9.99
N LEU A 205 -5.35 -3.92 -9.85
CA LEU A 205 -5.71 -5.31 -9.56
C LEU A 205 -5.32 -6.26 -10.70
N ARG A 206 -5.61 -5.86 -11.94
CA ARG A 206 -5.22 -6.60 -13.16
C ARG A 206 -3.71 -6.80 -13.22
N SER A 207 -2.93 -5.75 -12.93
CA SER A 207 -1.47 -5.83 -12.92
C SER A 207 -0.94 -6.79 -11.85
N CYS A 208 -1.61 -6.92 -10.69
CA CYS A 208 -1.26 -7.92 -9.68
C CYS A 208 -1.49 -9.34 -10.23
N VAL A 209 -2.65 -9.60 -10.84
CA VAL A 209 -2.99 -10.91 -11.40
C VAL A 209 -2.04 -11.29 -12.54
N GLU A 210 -1.82 -10.38 -13.50
CA GLU A 210 -0.95 -10.62 -14.67
C GLU A 210 0.50 -10.90 -14.28
N ARG A 211 1.00 -10.20 -13.24
CA ARG A 211 2.38 -10.36 -12.77
C ARG A 211 2.56 -11.45 -11.72
N GLY A 212 1.50 -12.14 -11.33
CA GLY A 212 1.53 -13.15 -10.28
C GLY A 212 1.90 -12.59 -8.90
N ILE A 213 1.59 -11.30 -8.64
CA ILE A 213 1.90 -10.62 -7.39
C ILE A 213 0.76 -10.82 -6.41
N THR A 214 1.06 -11.46 -5.29
CA THR A 214 0.16 -11.60 -4.15
C THR A 214 0.32 -10.45 -3.18
N VAL A 215 -0.64 -10.29 -2.26
CA VAL A 215 -0.56 -9.38 -1.12
C VAL A 215 -0.57 -10.14 0.19
N ARG A 216 -0.17 -9.50 1.26
CA ARG A 216 -0.22 -10.03 2.63
C ARG A 216 -0.50 -8.93 3.64
N ARG A 217 -1.16 -9.25 4.73
CA ARG A 217 -1.26 -8.36 5.88
C ARG A 217 0.04 -8.39 6.70
N CYS A 218 0.63 -7.23 6.94
CA CYS A 218 1.83 -7.10 7.75
C CYS A 218 1.56 -7.51 9.19
N LYS A 219 2.34 -8.45 9.74
CA LYS A 219 2.18 -8.94 11.12
C LYS A 219 2.44 -7.87 12.21
N ASN A 220 3.09 -6.75 11.86
CA ASN A 220 3.35 -5.67 12.80
C ASN A 220 2.27 -4.59 12.76
N CYS A 221 1.90 -4.06 11.57
CA CYS A 221 0.97 -2.95 11.44
C CYS A 221 -0.42 -3.33 10.92
N GLY A 222 -0.66 -4.59 10.55
CA GLY A 222 -1.93 -5.09 10.03
C GLY A 222 -2.29 -4.64 8.60
N ARG A 223 -1.54 -3.71 8.01
CA ARG A 223 -1.82 -3.15 6.69
C ARG A 223 -1.39 -4.11 5.58
N TRP A 224 -2.08 -4.04 4.45
CA TRP A 224 -1.71 -4.79 3.25
C TRP A 224 -0.39 -4.32 2.65
N PHE A 225 0.38 -5.23 2.08
CA PHE A 225 1.57 -4.93 1.29
C PHE A 225 1.79 -5.97 0.19
N PRO A 226 2.32 -5.57 -0.99
CA PRO A 226 2.54 -6.49 -2.11
C PRO A 226 3.78 -7.35 -1.89
N GLN A 227 3.72 -8.61 -2.32
CA GLN A 227 4.84 -9.56 -2.28
C GLN A 227 5.71 -9.40 -3.54
N THR A 228 6.33 -8.22 -3.73
CA THR A 228 7.20 -7.92 -4.89
C THR A 228 8.63 -8.44 -4.74
N GLY A 229 8.94 -9.05 -3.64
CA GLY A 229 10.25 -9.64 -3.32
C GLY A 229 10.14 -11.10 -2.93
N ARG A 230 10.46 -11.41 -1.67
CA ARG A 230 10.30 -12.78 -1.13
C ARG A 230 8.84 -13.02 -0.76
N VAL A 231 8.21 -14.03 -1.34
CA VAL A 231 6.83 -14.46 -1.01
C VAL A 231 6.66 -14.84 0.46
N SER A 232 7.75 -15.14 1.17
CA SER A 232 7.76 -15.42 2.60
C SER A 232 7.86 -14.18 3.49
N ALA A 233 7.89 -12.96 2.93
CA ALA A 233 7.96 -11.74 3.74
C ALA A 233 6.68 -11.56 4.55
N GLU A 234 6.80 -11.44 5.87
CA GLU A 234 5.67 -11.30 6.80
C GLU A 234 5.47 -9.86 7.29
N TYR A 235 6.42 -8.97 6.98
CA TYR A 235 6.46 -7.57 7.40
C TYR A 235 6.72 -6.65 6.22
N CYS A 236 6.04 -5.52 6.20
CA CYS A 236 6.24 -4.49 5.16
C CYS A 236 7.47 -3.61 5.48
N GLU A 237 7.87 -2.83 4.49
CA GLU A 237 8.99 -1.86 4.60
C GLU A 237 8.54 -0.48 5.12
N ARG A 238 7.27 -0.29 5.50
CA ARG A 238 6.78 0.99 6.01
C ARG A 238 7.39 1.28 7.38
N PRO A 239 7.77 2.55 7.66
CA PRO A 239 8.23 2.95 8.98
C PRO A 239 7.10 2.77 10.01
N VAL A 240 7.45 2.35 11.22
CA VAL A 240 6.50 2.21 12.34
C VAL A 240 5.95 3.58 12.76
N ALA A 241 6.84 4.58 12.77
CA ALA A 241 6.50 5.99 12.91
C ALA A 241 7.52 6.83 12.12
N PRO A 242 7.22 8.11 11.81
CA PRO A 242 8.15 8.97 11.06
C PRO A 242 9.57 8.97 11.66
N GLY A 243 10.57 8.64 10.85
CA GLY A 243 11.97 8.59 11.25
C GLY A 243 12.38 7.39 12.10
N GLN A 244 11.49 6.41 12.29
CA GLN A 244 11.77 5.16 13.02
C GLN A 244 12.07 3.99 12.08
N GLN A 245 12.47 2.86 12.70
CA GLN A 245 12.69 1.59 12.01
C GLN A 245 11.43 1.12 11.25
N THR A 246 11.64 0.33 10.22
CA THR A 246 10.55 -0.27 9.43
C THR A 246 9.83 -1.38 10.19
N CYS A 247 8.60 -1.71 9.75
CA CYS A 247 7.87 -2.86 10.27
C CYS A 247 8.68 -4.17 10.16
N ARG A 248 9.49 -4.32 9.13
CA ARG A 248 10.36 -5.47 8.92
C ARG A 248 11.45 -5.56 9.98
N GLU A 249 12.11 -4.46 10.29
CA GLU A 249 13.15 -4.40 11.32
C GLU A 249 12.55 -4.59 12.71
N ALA A 250 11.46 -3.91 13.03
CA ALA A 250 10.74 -4.06 14.30
C ALA A 250 10.21 -5.49 14.52
N GLY A 251 9.59 -6.09 13.49
CA GLY A 251 9.04 -7.43 13.55
C GLY A 251 10.11 -8.50 13.69
N ALA A 252 11.23 -8.39 12.97
CA ALA A 252 12.37 -9.28 13.11
C ALA A 252 12.94 -9.24 14.52
N PHE A 253 13.09 -8.04 15.10
CA PHE A 253 13.55 -7.88 16.48
C PHE A 253 12.58 -8.49 17.50
N GLN A 254 11.28 -8.27 17.35
CA GLN A 254 10.26 -8.84 18.24
C GLN A 254 10.24 -10.37 18.18
N GLN A 255 10.29 -10.98 16.98
CA GLN A 255 10.35 -12.43 16.84
C GLN A 255 11.63 -13.01 17.45
N TRP A 256 12.77 -12.35 17.23
CA TRP A 256 14.02 -12.76 17.83
C TRP A 256 13.95 -12.67 19.36
N ALA A 257 13.41 -11.57 19.91
CA ALA A 257 13.23 -11.40 21.36
C ALA A 257 12.27 -12.44 21.94
N LYS A 258 11.16 -12.76 21.23
CA LYS A 258 10.20 -13.79 21.64
C LYS A 258 10.83 -15.18 21.65
N LYS A 259 11.53 -15.57 20.58
CA LYS A 259 12.27 -16.83 20.55
C LYS A 259 13.25 -16.94 21.72
N GLN A 260 13.97 -15.87 22.01
CA GLN A 260 14.90 -15.87 23.15
C GLN A 260 14.19 -15.89 24.51
N SER A 261 13.01 -15.27 24.63
CA SER A 261 12.24 -15.32 25.88
C SER A 261 11.67 -16.71 26.17
N ASP A 262 11.41 -17.51 25.14
CA ASP A 262 10.81 -18.83 25.28
C ASP A 262 11.88 -19.96 25.31
N ASP A 263 13.14 -19.66 24.99
CA ASP A 263 14.27 -20.59 25.02
C ASP A 263 14.81 -20.78 26.45
N PRO A 264 14.61 -21.94 27.09
CA PRO A 264 15.09 -22.19 28.44
C PRO A 264 16.62 -22.24 28.54
N VAL A 265 17.30 -22.64 27.46
CA VAL A 265 18.78 -22.67 27.39
C VAL A 265 19.32 -21.24 27.39
N PHE A 266 18.72 -20.37 26.59
CA PHE A 266 19.08 -18.96 26.56
C PHE A 266 18.78 -18.25 27.88
N LYS A 267 17.65 -18.55 28.54
CA LYS A 267 17.33 -17.97 29.85
C LYS A 267 18.40 -18.35 30.90
N ALA A 268 18.79 -19.62 30.94
CA ALA A 268 19.83 -20.10 31.86
C ALA A 268 21.16 -19.39 31.60
N TYR A 269 21.60 -19.35 30.34
CA TYR A 269 22.81 -18.65 29.92
C TYR A 269 22.77 -17.15 30.31
N ARG A 270 21.70 -16.43 29.97
CA ARG A 270 21.59 -14.98 30.22
C ARG A 270 21.58 -14.64 31.71
N LYS A 271 20.93 -15.48 32.53
CA LYS A 271 20.92 -15.32 33.99
C LYS A 271 22.33 -15.36 34.55
N GLU A 272 23.10 -16.39 34.19
CA GLU A 272 24.46 -16.57 34.70
C GLU A 272 25.43 -15.53 34.10
N TYR A 273 25.29 -15.19 32.83
CA TYR A 273 26.06 -14.10 32.19
C TYR A 273 25.93 -12.78 32.94
N LYS A 274 24.69 -12.36 33.26
CA LYS A 274 24.42 -11.11 33.99
C LYS A 274 25.03 -11.17 35.41
N LYS A 275 24.92 -12.29 36.07
CA LYS A 275 25.45 -12.52 37.42
C LYS A 275 26.98 -12.37 37.41
N ARG A 276 27.69 -13.06 36.51
CA ARG A 276 29.15 -12.98 36.39
C ARG A 276 29.64 -11.63 35.89
N PHE A 277 28.90 -10.98 34.99
CA PHE A 277 29.21 -9.58 34.60
C PHE A 277 29.13 -8.61 35.80
N ALA A 278 28.16 -8.78 36.69
CA ALA A 278 28.10 -8.01 37.93
C ALA A 278 29.28 -8.30 38.87
N TRP A 279 29.88 -9.50 38.81
CA TRP A 279 31.09 -9.84 39.61
C TRP A 279 32.32 -9.07 39.15
N ILE A 280 32.43 -8.64 37.89
CA ILE A 280 33.50 -7.73 37.45
C ILE A 280 33.41 -6.42 38.22
N LYS A 281 32.21 -5.82 38.28
CA LYS A 281 31.98 -4.56 39.02
C LYS A 281 32.26 -4.69 40.52
N ALA A 282 32.05 -5.90 41.06
CA ALA A 282 32.29 -6.21 42.46
C ALA A 282 33.76 -6.72 42.71
N SER A 283 34.65 -6.62 41.71
CA SER A 283 36.04 -7.07 41.75
C SER A 283 36.22 -8.53 42.21
N ARG A 284 35.24 -9.39 41.98
CA ARG A 284 35.28 -10.81 42.30
C ARG A 284 35.97 -11.66 41.22
N ILE A 285 35.89 -11.20 39.95
CA ILE A 285 36.57 -11.81 38.81
C ILE A 285 37.16 -10.70 37.94
N THR A 286 38.20 -11.00 37.18
CA THR A 286 38.75 -10.09 36.18
C THR A 286 37.94 -10.11 34.90
N GLY A 287 38.09 -9.05 34.06
CA GLY A 287 37.50 -9.00 32.75
C GLY A 287 37.96 -10.19 31.87
N GLU A 288 39.24 -10.56 31.91
CA GLU A 288 39.81 -11.66 31.15
C GLU A 288 39.17 -13.00 31.55
N GLN A 289 39.02 -13.26 32.86
CA GLN A 289 38.33 -14.46 33.36
C GLN A 289 36.89 -14.53 32.89
N PHE A 290 36.19 -13.39 32.89
CA PHE A 290 34.82 -13.32 32.40
C PHE A 290 34.74 -13.63 30.90
N TYR A 291 35.62 -13.06 30.08
CA TYR A 291 35.59 -13.26 28.63
C TYR A 291 35.92 -14.73 28.28
N ALA A 292 36.92 -15.32 28.93
CA ALA A 292 37.26 -16.74 28.75
C ALA A 292 36.07 -17.64 29.11
N TRP A 293 35.41 -17.40 30.26
CA TRP A 293 34.21 -18.13 30.64
C TRP A 293 33.06 -17.93 29.62
N SER A 294 32.85 -16.71 29.17
CA SER A 294 31.79 -16.37 28.22
C SER A 294 31.94 -17.08 26.88
N GLU A 295 33.16 -17.26 26.41
CA GLU A 295 33.45 -18.03 25.20
C GLU A 295 33.14 -19.52 25.38
N GLN A 296 33.58 -20.10 26.46
CA GLN A 296 33.25 -21.51 26.81
C GLN A 296 31.73 -21.71 26.99
N ALA A 297 31.06 -20.75 27.64
CA ALA A 297 29.60 -20.80 27.85
C ALA A 297 28.82 -20.73 26.51
N ARG A 298 29.31 -20.01 25.51
CA ARG A 298 28.72 -19.99 24.16
C ARG A 298 28.87 -21.34 23.47
N GLU A 299 30.03 -22.00 23.60
CA GLU A 299 30.24 -23.32 23.02
C GLU A 299 29.37 -24.39 23.70
N MET A 300 29.25 -24.34 25.03
CA MET A 300 28.35 -25.25 25.76
C MET A 300 26.89 -25.01 25.42
N LYS A 301 26.48 -23.72 25.25
CA LYS A 301 25.16 -23.38 24.76
C LYS A 301 24.88 -24.00 23.37
N LYS A 302 25.82 -23.89 22.41
CA LYS A 302 25.69 -24.51 21.09
C LYS A 302 25.53 -26.04 21.17
N LYS A 303 26.23 -26.71 22.11
CA LYS A 303 26.06 -28.15 22.31
C LYS A 303 24.67 -28.47 22.84
N CYS A 304 24.13 -27.67 23.77
CA CYS A 304 22.79 -27.85 24.28
C CYS A 304 21.71 -27.55 23.20
N ASP A 305 21.90 -26.49 22.40
CA ASP A 305 21.03 -26.17 21.27
C ASP A 305 21.01 -27.27 20.19
N ARG A 306 22.05 -28.11 20.12
CA ARG A 306 22.18 -29.26 19.20
C ARG A 306 21.79 -30.57 19.86
N GLU A 307 21.25 -30.56 21.07
CA GLU A 307 20.86 -31.73 21.86
C GLU A 307 22.03 -32.71 22.17
N VAL A 308 23.27 -32.23 22.10
CA VAL A 308 24.47 -33.02 22.49
C VAL A 308 24.57 -33.15 24.00
N ILE A 309 24.09 -32.16 24.74
CA ILE A 309 23.96 -32.15 26.19
C ILE A 309 22.56 -31.70 26.58
N THR A 310 22.07 -32.15 27.71
CA THR A 310 20.77 -31.77 28.27
C THR A 310 20.80 -30.36 28.87
N LEU A 311 19.62 -29.74 29.03
CA LEU A 311 19.48 -28.44 29.69
C LEU A 311 20.03 -28.46 31.13
N ASP A 312 19.86 -29.58 31.86
CA ASP A 312 20.30 -29.68 33.26
C ASP A 312 21.82 -29.84 33.33
N GLU A 313 22.44 -30.61 32.46
CA GLU A 313 23.91 -30.65 32.33
C GLU A 313 24.50 -29.27 31.97
N PHE A 314 23.81 -28.51 31.12
CA PHE A 314 24.22 -27.14 30.80
C PHE A 314 24.10 -26.19 31.99
N LYS A 315 23.00 -26.26 32.77
CA LYS A 315 22.84 -25.47 34.01
C LYS A 315 23.90 -25.80 35.05
N ASP A 316 24.18 -27.09 35.22
CA ASP A 316 25.23 -27.56 36.16
C ASP A 316 26.61 -27.05 35.73
N TRP A 317 26.91 -27.07 34.43
CA TRP A 317 28.13 -26.48 33.92
C TRP A 317 28.21 -24.96 34.14
N LEU A 318 27.13 -24.22 33.91
CA LEU A 318 27.06 -22.79 34.15
C LEU A 318 27.28 -22.40 35.61
N GLY A 319 26.86 -23.27 36.54
CA GLY A 319 27.00 -23.09 37.99
C GLY A 319 28.41 -23.30 38.53
N LYS A 320 29.32 -23.92 37.75
CA LYS A 320 30.70 -24.16 38.17
C LYS A 320 31.45 -22.82 38.31
N PRO A 321 32.33 -22.70 39.29
CA PRO A 321 33.06 -21.46 39.58
C PRO A 321 33.96 -21.01 38.42
#